data_8c24f2a763fce8bc5eff885247f2655b
#
_entry.id   8c24f2a763fce8bc5eff885247f2655b
#
_cell.length_a   1.000
_cell.length_b   1.000
_cell.length_c   1.000
_cell.angle_alpha   90.00
_cell.angle_beta   90.00
_cell.angle_gamma   90.00
#
_symmetry.space_group_name_H-M   'P 1'
#
loop_
_entity.id
_entity.type
_entity.pdbx_description
1 polymer ?
#
loop_
_entity_poly.entity_id
_entity_poly.type
_entity_poly.pdbx_seq_one_letter_code
_entity_poly.pdbx_strand_id
1 'polypeptide(L)'
;MAKSVQNRNGYEGVVVAGAVTIPYERYSPEPAHWWLARALSELGKENGIGPDDIDGLCVSSFTLFPDTAAGLTQHFGINPRWLDHVPTGGASGVITLRRAARAVQSGDANVVACLAGDTNHVDSFRAMLTTFSRFSQDASYPYGSGGPNGSFSLMTSHYMNNYGVRREDFGKLCVAQRTNALKIEHAMMKKPLTLDEYLDARLIADPIVLYDCVMPCAGAEAYLVMREEDARAKNLPYVNILSSVERHNSFPDDPIQFRGGWALDIDEFWTMAGVKPTDVDLLQTYDDYPVIC
;
A
#
# COMPACT_ATOMS: atom_id res chain seq x y z
N MET A 1 -31.45 10.95 -2.67
CA MET A 1 -31.47 10.47 -4.07
C MET A 1 -30.01 10.36 -4.54
N ALA A 2 -29.50 9.15 -4.61
CA ALA A 2 -28.17 8.92 -5.17
C ALA A 2 -28.19 9.32 -6.65
N LYS A 3 -27.35 10.26 -7.05
CA LYS A 3 -27.12 10.54 -8.46
C LYS A 3 -26.63 9.24 -9.11
N SER A 4 -27.30 8.76 -10.14
CA SER A 4 -26.84 7.64 -10.95
C SER A 4 -25.38 7.92 -11.33
N VAL A 5 -24.47 7.08 -10.86
CA VAL A 5 -23.08 7.16 -11.26
C VAL A 5 -23.05 6.78 -12.73
N GLN A 6 -22.84 7.78 -13.58
CA GLN A 6 -22.59 7.56 -15.01
C GLN A 6 -21.44 6.56 -15.15
N ASN A 7 -21.63 5.58 -16.03
CA ASN A 7 -20.70 4.54 -16.46
C ASN A 7 -19.25 4.93 -16.19
N ARG A 8 -18.69 4.45 -15.08
CA ARG A 8 -17.24 4.57 -14.86
C ARG A 8 -16.63 3.63 -15.89
N ASN A 9 -15.95 4.19 -16.88
CA ASN A 9 -15.26 3.41 -17.89
C ASN A 9 -14.37 2.37 -17.20
N GLY A 10 -14.40 1.14 -17.66
CA GLY A 10 -13.47 0.07 -17.26
C GLY A 10 -12.01 0.49 -17.51
N TYR A 11 -11.11 -0.47 -17.45
CA TYR A 11 -9.68 -0.25 -17.70
C TYR A 11 -9.21 -0.97 -18.98
N GLU A 12 -10.13 -1.19 -19.93
CA GLU A 12 -9.82 -1.91 -21.16
C GLU A 12 -8.62 -1.31 -21.87
N GLY A 13 -7.69 -2.15 -22.28
CA GLY A 13 -6.47 -1.75 -22.98
C GLY A 13 -5.41 -1.10 -22.12
N VAL A 14 -5.57 -1.08 -20.79
CA VAL A 14 -4.55 -0.64 -19.83
C VAL A 14 -4.17 -1.78 -18.91
N VAL A 15 -2.88 -2.00 -18.73
CA VAL A 15 -2.33 -3.15 -18.01
C VAL A 15 -1.27 -2.72 -17.00
N VAL A 16 -1.03 -3.61 -16.04
CA VAL A 16 0.14 -3.54 -15.13
C VAL A 16 1.18 -4.52 -15.63
N ALA A 17 2.41 -4.07 -15.76
CA ALA A 17 3.52 -4.88 -16.26
C ALA A 17 4.79 -4.63 -15.46
N GLY A 18 5.76 -5.53 -15.60
CA GLY A 18 7.14 -5.34 -15.21
C GLY A 18 7.38 -5.02 -13.73
N ALA A 19 6.70 -5.71 -12.81
CA ALA A 19 6.87 -5.46 -11.37
C ALA A 19 8.23 -5.92 -10.85
N VAL A 20 8.84 -5.12 -9.96
CA VAL A 20 10.08 -5.42 -9.25
C VAL A 20 9.96 -5.11 -7.77
N THR A 21 10.65 -5.90 -6.95
CA THR A 21 10.79 -5.70 -5.51
C THR A 21 12.25 -5.52 -5.15
N ILE A 22 12.60 -4.44 -4.48
CA ILE A 22 13.92 -4.27 -3.86
C ILE A 22 13.86 -4.91 -2.47
N PRO A 23 14.74 -5.86 -2.14
CA PRO A 23 14.72 -6.57 -0.86
C PRO A 23 14.70 -5.62 0.33
N TYR A 24 13.84 -5.92 1.30
CA TYR A 24 13.65 -5.09 2.48
C TYR A 24 14.79 -5.24 3.48
N GLU A 25 15.11 -4.14 4.15
CA GLU A 25 16.09 -4.08 5.24
C GLU A 25 15.43 -3.50 6.51
N ARG A 26 15.80 -4.05 7.66
CA ARG A 26 15.25 -3.57 8.95
C ARG A 26 15.61 -2.11 9.20
N TYR A 27 16.83 -1.73 8.90
CA TYR A 27 17.36 -0.38 9.02
C TYR A 27 18.23 -0.07 7.81
N SER A 28 18.20 1.17 7.37
CA SER A 28 19.02 1.63 6.27
C SER A 28 19.60 3.01 6.59
N PRO A 29 20.88 3.28 6.26
CA PRO A 29 21.43 4.62 6.27
C PRO A 29 20.99 5.44 5.04
N GLU A 30 20.44 4.76 4.02
CA GLU A 30 20.09 5.39 2.76
C GLU A 30 18.74 6.10 2.84
N PRO A 31 18.58 7.28 2.24
CA PRO A 31 17.35 8.03 2.24
C PRO A 31 16.31 7.42 1.27
N ALA A 32 15.06 7.85 1.38
CA ALA A 32 13.95 7.30 0.56
C ALA A 32 14.21 7.46 -0.94
N HIS A 33 14.76 8.57 -1.39
CA HIS A 33 15.04 8.78 -2.82
C HIS A 33 16.06 7.77 -3.38
N TRP A 34 16.98 7.26 -2.57
CA TRP A 34 17.91 6.20 -2.96
C TRP A 34 17.16 4.87 -3.24
N TRP A 35 16.22 4.50 -2.35
CA TRP A 35 15.40 3.30 -2.50
C TRP A 35 14.51 3.38 -3.74
N LEU A 36 13.88 4.54 -3.95
CA LEU A 36 13.04 4.79 -5.12
C LEU A 36 13.86 4.77 -6.43
N ALA A 37 15.07 5.36 -6.41
CA ALA A 37 15.98 5.33 -7.56
C ALA A 37 16.41 3.91 -7.90
N ARG A 38 16.72 3.11 -6.89
CA ARG A 38 17.09 1.71 -7.07
C ARG A 38 15.94 0.90 -7.67
N ALA A 39 14.71 1.11 -7.20
CA ALA A 39 13.53 0.45 -7.74
C ALA A 39 13.31 0.83 -9.22
N LEU A 40 13.42 2.11 -9.57
CA LEU A 40 13.30 2.56 -10.95
C LEU A 40 14.40 1.98 -11.85
N SER A 41 15.64 1.95 -11.35
CA SER A 41 16.77 1.37 -12.09
C SER A 41 16.57 -0.13 -12.36
N GLU A 42 16.14 -0.88 -11.36
CA GLU A 42 15.90 -2.32 -11.53
C GLU A 42 14.68 -2.58 -12.42
N LEU A 43 13.62 -1.77 -12.29
CA LEU A 43 12.46 -1.82 -13.17
C LEU A 43 12.86 -1.63 -14.64
N GLY A 44 13.68 -0.64 -14.93
CA GLY A 44 14.20 -0.37 -16.28
C GLY A 44 15.06 -1.52 -16.80
N LYS A 45 15.97 -2.00 -15.98
CA LYS A 45 16.92 -3.06 -16.34
C LYS A 45 16.23 -4.40 -16.62
N GLU A 46 15.31 -4.83 -15.75
CA GLU A 46 14.61 -6.11 -15.92
C GLU A 46 13.62 -6.10 -17.09
N ASN A 47 13.08 -4.93 -17.44
CA ASN A 47 12.03 -4.81 -18.44
C ASN A 47 12.51 -4.17 -19.75
N GLY A 48 13.79 -3.80 -19.88
CA GLY A 48 14.31 -3.14 -21.08
C GLY A 48 13.69 -1.75 -21.33
N ILE A 49 13.35 -1.03 -20.26
CA ILE A 49 12.73 0.30 -20.29
C ILE A 49 13.79 1.33 -19.92
N GLY A 50 14.06 2.25 -20.84
CA GLY A 50 14.98 3.37 -20.59
C GLY A 50 14.28 4.59 -19.98
N PRO A 51 15.06 5.58 -19.50
CA PRO A 51 14.51 6.84 -18.98
C PRO A 51 13.60 7.56 -19.99
N ASP A 52 13.93 7.49 -21.27
CA ASP A 52 13.18 8.13 -22.37
C ASP A 52 11.85 7.41 -22.70
N ASP A 53 11.69 6.16 -22.29
CA ASP A 53 10.44 5.42 -22.46
C ASP A 53 9.39 5.81 -21.42
N ILE A 54 9.79 6.44 -20.29
CA ILE A 54 8.91 6.77 -19.16
C ILE A 54 8.42 8.21 -19.29
N ASP A 55 7.17 8.38 -19.64
CA ASP A 55 6.53 9.69 -19.76
C ASP A 55 5.53 10.01 -18.64
N GLY A 56 5.40 9.12 -17.65
CA GLY A 56 4.65 9.33 -16.41
C GLY A 56 5.36 8.77 -15.18
N LEU A 57 5.24 9.46 -14.04
CA LEU A 57 5.77 9.02 -12.76
C LEU A 57 4.71 9.19 -11.67
N CYS A 58 4.44 8.11 -10.91
CA CYS A 58 3.60 8.14 -9.73
C CYS A 58 4.36 7.61 -8.52
N VAL A 59 4.44 8.39 -7.46
CA VAL A 59 5.25 8.06 -6.28
C VAL A 59 4.38 7.92 -5.05
N SER A 60 4.69 6.91 -4.23
CA SER A 60 4.16 6.72 -2.88
C SER A 60 5.32 6.59 -1.89
N SER A 61 5.43 7.49 -0.94
CA SER A 61 6.44 7.44 0.12
C SER A 61 6.04 8.30 1.31
N PHE A 62 6.27 7.79 2.52
CA PHE A 62 6.11 8.54 3.77
C PHE A 62 7.36 9.31 4.16
N THR A 63 8.53 8.79 3.77
CA THR A 63 9.82 9.28 4.22
C THR A 63 10.57 10.08 3.16
N LEU A 64 9.92 10.38 2.04
CA LEU A 64 10.48 11.24 1.00
C LEU A 64 10.58 12.71 1.45
N PHE A 65 9.62 13.17 2.26
CA PHE A 65 9.63 14.56 2.75
C PHE A 65 10.96 14.91 3.46
N PRO A 66 11.53 16.09 3.22
CA PRO A 66 10.97 17.25 2.53
C PRO A 66 11.09 17.25 0.99
N ASP A 67 11.68 16.23 0.39
CA ASP A 67 11.77 16.10 -1.05
C ASP A 67 10.38 15.87 -1.68
N THR A 68 10.31 16.06 -2.99
CA THR A 68 9.05 15.97 -3.74
C THR A 68 9.21 15.06 -4.96
N ALA A 69 8.09 14.54 -5.48
CA ALA A 69 8.12 13.80 -6.73
C ALA A 69 8.71 14.60 -7.89
N ALA A 70 8.53 15.93 -7.92
CA ALA A 70 9.17 16.80 -8.91
C ALA A 70 10.71 16.82 -8.76
N GLY A 71 11.23 16.85 -7.54
CA GLY A 71 12.66 16.73 -7.31
C GLY A 71 13.23 15.38 -7.75
N LEU A 72 12.47 14.30 -7.58
CA LEU A 72 12.87 12.97 -8.03
C LEU A 72 13.03 12.89 -9.55
N THR A 73 12.24 13.61 -10.36
CA THR A 73 12.40 13.57 -11.81
C THR A 73 13.78 14.05 -12.25
N GLN A 74 14.31 15.08 -11.59
CA GLN A 74 15.67 15.56 -11.82
C GLN A 74 16.73 14.54 -11.37
N HIS A 75 16.50 13.94 -10.20
CA HIS A 75 17.40 12.92 -9.64
C HIS A 75 17.45 11.66 -10.52
N PHE A 76 16.33 11.27 -11.10
CA PHE A 76 16.22 10.09 -11.98
C PHE A 76 16.63 10.37 -13.43
N GLY A 77 16.74 11.64 -13.82
CA GLY A 77 17.05 12.03 -15.21
C GLY A 77 15.93 11.70 -16.19
N ILE A 78 14.66 11.69 -15.75
CA ILE A 78 13.47 11.46 -16.58
C ILE A 78 12.73 12.77 -16.82
N ASN A 79 11.96 12.82 -17.93
CA ASN A 79 11.17 14.00 -18.31
C ASN A 79 9.67 13.63 -18.47
N PRO A 80 8.97 13.30 -17.38
CA PRO A 80 7.59 12.89 -17.47
C PRO A 80 6.66 14.06 -17.79
N ARG A 81 5.69 13.83 -18.67
CA ARG A 81 4.60 14.76 -18.97
C ARG A 81 3.43 14.63 -17.98
N TRP A 82 3.41 13.57 -17.19
CA TRP A 82 2.46 13.35 -16.12
C TRP A 82 3.19 12.95 -14.81
N LEU A 83 2.82 13.57 -13.71
CA LEU A 83 3.45 13.38 -12.41
C LEU A 83 2.39 13.38 -11.31
N ASP A 84 2.43 12.41 -10.42
CA ASP A 84 1.61 12.41 -9.20
C ASP A 84 2.42 11.93 -7.98
N HIS A 85 2.05 12.41 -6.81
CA HIS A 85 2.57 11.94 -5.53
C HIS A 85 1.39 11.65 -4.61
N VAL A 86 1.27 10.40 -4.17
CA VAL A 86 0.13 9.88 -3.42
C VAL A 86 0.52 9.56 -1.97
N PRO A 87 0.55 10.55 -1.06
CA PRO A 87 0.91 10.35 0.34
C PRO A 87 -0.32 10.08 1.22
N THR A 88 -1.15 9.10 0.85
CA THR A 88 -2.46 8.85 1.50
C THR A 88 -2.43 7.66 2.48
N GLY A 89 -1.27 7.20 2.90
CA GLY A 89 -1.12 6.09 3.84
C GLY A 89 -0.59 4.82 3.17
N GLY A 90 -0.59 3.71 3.88
CA GLY A 90 -0.01 2.44 3.43
C GLY A 90 -0.64 1.87 2.17
N ALA A 91 -1.92 2.15 1.91
CA ALA A 91 -2.59 1.75 0.67
C ALA A 91 -2.19 2.58 -0.57
N SER A 92 -1.34 3.60 -0.42
CA SER A 92 -0.96 4.51 -1.52
C SER A 92 -0.36 3.78 -2.72
N GLY A 93 0.41 2.71 -2.50
CA GLY A 93 0.98 1.90 -3.58
C GLY A 93 -0.08 1.30 -4.52
N VAL A 94 -1.28 0.95 -4.01
CA VAL A 94 -2.41 0.48 -4.82
C VAL A 94 -3.20 1.66 -5.42
N ILE A 95 -3.26 2.79 -4.71
CA ILE A 95 -3.91 4.01 -5.23
C ILE A 95 -3.14 4.54 -6.44
N THR A 96 -1.80 4.46 -6.45
CA THR A 96 -0.98 4.86 -7.60
C THR A 96 -1.37 4.10 -8.86
N LEU A 97 -1.71 2.82 -8.76
CA LEU A 97 -2.21 2.02 -9.87
C LEU A 97 -3.44 2.65 -10.53
N ARG A 98 -4.45 2.99 -9.72
CA ARG A 98 -5.68 3.59 -10.21
C ARG A 98 -5.42 4.92 -10.94
N ARG A 99 -4.59 5.78 -10.35
CA ARG A 99 -4.26 7.10 -10.89
C ARG A 99 -3.46 6.99 -12.18
N ALA A 100 -2.44 6.15 -12.21
CA ALA A 100 -1.63 5.87 -13.39
C ALA A 100 -2.49 5.26 -14.52
N ALA A 101 -3.36 4.30 -14.20
CA ALA A 101 -4.25 3.72 -15.19
C ALA A 101 -5.19 4.74 -15.83
N ARG A 102 -5.70 5.69 -15.07
CA ARG A 102 -6.52 6.79 -15.62
C ARG A 102 -5.70 7.75 -16.46
N ALA A 103 -4.45 8.05 -16.09
CA ALA A 103 -3.56 8.88 -16.90
C ALA A 103 -3.23 8.22 -18.25
N VAL A 104 -2.96 6.92 -18.26
CA VAL A 104 -2.74 6.17 -19.52
C VAL A 104 -4.03 6.13 -20.36
N GLN A 105 -5.17 5.92 -19.73
CA GLN A 105 -6.45 5.84 -20.42
C GLN A 105 -6.86 7.17 -21.07
N SER A 106 -6.59 8.30 -20.37
CA SER A 106 -6.86 9.65 -20.92
C SER A 106 -5.84 10.08 -21.97
N GLY A 107 -4.69 9.40 -22.08
CA GLY A 107 -3.61 9.79 -22.99
C GLY A 107 -2.67 10.84 -22.40
N ASP A 108 -2.76 11.14 -21.10
CA ASP A 108 -1.84 12.06 -20.41
C ASP A 108 -0.43 11.47 -20.30
N ALA A 109 -0.33 10.14 -20.25
CA ALA A 109 0.92 9.39 -20.33
C ALA A 109 0.71 8.10 -21.12
N ASN A 110 1.80 7.50 -21.63
CA ASN A 110 1.79 6.20 -22.29
C ASN A 110 2.39 5.10 -21.39
N VAL A 111 3.47 5.43 -20.69
CA VAL A 111 4.20 4.54 -19.80
C VAL A 111 4.43 5.24 -18.47
N VAL A 112 3.71 4.81 -17.44
CA VAL A 112 3.83 5.35 -16.09
C VAL A 112 4.63 4.40 -15.22
N ALA A 113 5.75 4.86 -14.66
CA ALA A 113 6.43 4.16 -13.58
C ALA A 113 5.74 4.50 -12.24
N CYS A 114 5.23 3.48 -11.58
CA CYS A 114 4.68 3.58 -10.23
C CYS A 114 5.72 3.09 -9.24
N LEU A 115 6.15 3.95 -8.32
CA LEU A 115 7.20 3.67 -7.34
C LEU A 115 6.61 3.81 -5.93
N ALA A 116 6.83 2.79 -5.09
CA ALA A 116 6.52 2.86 -3.67
C ALA A 116 7.78 2.50 -2.89
N GLY A 117 8.21 3.35 -1.95
CA GLY A 117 9.41 3.07 -1.20
C GLY A 117 9.65 4.05 -0.06
N ASP A 118 10.25 3.51 0.99
CA ASP A 118 10.54 4.23 2.21
C ASP A 118 11.89 3.81 2.79
N THR A 119 12.44 4.68 3.63
CA THR A 119 13.57 4.34 4.48
C THR A 119 13.15 4.10 5.91
N ASN A 120 13.90 3.30 6.64
CA ASN A 120 13.79 3.18 8.09
C ASN A 120 15.14 3.50 8.74
N HIS A 121 15.46 4.79 8.80
CA HIS A 121 16.60 5.25 9.58
C HIS A 121 16.22 5.34 11.06
N VAL A 122 17.14 4.94 11.95
CA VAL A 122 16.87 4.87 13.41
C VAL A 122 16.33 6.18 13.97
N ASP A 123 16.83 7.31 13.49
CA ASP A 123 16.42 8.64 13.97
C ASP A 123 15.12 9.13 13.32
N SER A 124 14.87 8.79 12.05
CA SER A 124 13.69 9.24 11.31
C SER A 124 12.40 8.56 11.77
N PHE A 125 12.45 7.27 12.15
CA PHE A 125 11.28 6.55 12.59
C PHE A 125 10.68 7.10 13.89
N ARG A 126 11.51 7.41 14.88
CA ARG A 126 11.06 8.05 16.12
C ARG A 126 10.44 9.42 15.88
N ALA A 127 11.10 10.23 15.04
CA ALA A 127 10.58 11.55 14.68
C ALA A 127 9.24 11.42 13.93
N MET A 128 9.12 10.47 13.01
CA MET A 128 7.88 10.20 12.29
C MET A 128 6.75 9.78 13.23
N LEU A 129 6.97 8.87 14.18
CA LEU A 129 5.95 8.46 15.15
C LEU A 129 5.47 9.60 16.04
N THR A 130 6.37 10.49 16.47
CA THR A 130 6.01 11.63 17.33
C THR A 130 5.32 12.77 16.58
N THR A 131 5.48 12.82 15.25
CA THR A 131 4.91 13.87 14.40
C THR A 131 3.95 13.32 13.33
N PHE A 132 3.52 12.06 13.49
CA PHE A 132 2.72 11.33 12.50
C PHE A 132 1.44 12.07 12.09
N SER A 133 0.79 12.74 13.04
CA SER A 133 -0.41 13.53 12.77
C SER A 133 -0.50 14.71 13.71
N ARG A 134 -0.58 15.91 13.14
CA ARG A 134 -0.84 17.13 13.93
C ARG A 134 -2.22 17.11 14.59
N PHE A 135 -3.21 16.53 13.92
CA PHE A 135 -4.55 16.36 14.51
C PHE A 135 -4.49 15.46 15.75
N SER A 136 -3.71 14.40 15.72
CA SER A 136 -3.55 13.50 16.86
C SER A 136 -2.80 14.18 18.02
N GLN A 137 -1.85 15.07 17.74
CA GLN A 137 -1.15 15.83 18.80
C GLN A 137 -2.10 16.66 19.63
N ASP A 138 -3.08 17.29 19.01
CA ASP A 138 -4.03 18.17 19.70
C ASP A 138 -5.23 17.39 20.29
N ALA A 139 -5.68 16.32 19.63
CA ALA A 139 -6.91 15.62 19.96
C ALA A 139 -6.72 14.38 20.85
N SER A 140 -5.67 13.59 20.65
CA SER A 140 -5.51 12.30 21.31
C SER A 140 -4.26 12.15 22.17
N TYR A 141 -3.15 12.80 21.82
CA TYR A 141 -1.91 12.71 22.61
C TYR A 141 -2.05 13.23 24.05
N PRO A 142 -2.82 14.30 24.33
CA PRO A 142 -3.07 14.74 25.70
C PRO A 142 -3.72 13.67 26.59
N TYR A 143 -4.41 12.71 26.00
CA TYR A 143 -5.06 11.59 26.70
C TYR A 143 -4.20 10.31 26.74
N GLY A 144 -2.92 10.41 26.37
CA GLY A 144 -2.00 9.29 26.38
C GLY A 144 -2.07 8.38 25.14
N SER A 145 -2.91 8.69 24.16
CA SER A 145 -2.98 7.96 22.89
C SER A 145 -2.10 8.63 21.84
N GLY A 146 -0.99 8.01 21.49
CA GLY A 146 -0.04 8.52 20.50
C GLY A 146 0.25 7.52 19.40
N GLY A 147 0.36 8.02 18.15
CA GLY A 147 0.61 7.19 16.98
C GLY A 147 -0.55 6.26 16.61
N PRO A 148 -0.34 5.36 15.64
CA PRO A 148 -1.39 4.51 15.11
C PRO A 148 -1.90 3.46 16.11
N ASN A 149 -1.05 2.98 17.02
CA ASN A 149 -1.39 1.89 17.96
C ASN A 149 -2.65 2.17 18.78
N GLY A 150 -2.85 3.42 19.22
CA GLY A 150 -4.04 3.79 20.00
C GLY A 150 -5.34 3.63 19.21
N SER A 151 -5.36 4.12 17.98
CA SER A 151 -6.54 4.02 17.11
C SER A 151 -6.88 2.57 16.75
N PHE A 152 -5.87 1.76 16.40
CA PHE A 152 -6.07 0.35 16.08
C PHE A 152 -6.39 -0.51 17.30
N SER A 153 -5.92 -0.15 18.49
CA SER A 153 -6.34 -0.75 19.75
C SER A 153 -7.84 -0.56 20.00
N LEU A 154 -8.36 0.66 19.81
CA LEU A 154 -9.79 0.94 19.93
C LEU A 154 -10.60 0.17 18.88
N MET A 155 -10.15 0.12 17.63
CA MET A 155 -10.78 -0.65 16.56
C MET A 155 -10.81 -2.14 16.89
N THR A 156 -9.70 -2.70 17.37
CA THR A 156 -9.58 -4.10 17.77
C THR A 156 -10.51 -4.43 18.93
N SER A 157 -10.53 -3.59 19.97
CA SER A 157 -11.44 -3.74 21.12
C SER A 157 -12.90 -3.71 20.69
N HIS A 158 -13.26 -2.76 19.81
CA HIS A 158 -14.60 -2.67 19.25
C HIS A 158 -14.99 -3.94 18.50
N TYR A 159 -14.10 -4.44 17.66
CA TYR A 159 -14.33 -5.64 16.86
C TYR A 159 -14.51 -6.89 17.75
N MET A 160 -13.62 -7.08 18.72
CA MET A 160 -13.72 -8.18 19.69
C MET A 160 -15.05 -8.16 20.46
N ASN A 161 -15.44 -6.98 20.95
CA ASN A 161 -16.66 -6.84 21.76
C ASN A 161 -17.95 -7.04 20.96
N ASN A 162 -17.99 -6.63 19.71
CA ASN A 162 -19.20 -6.67 18.90
C ASN A 162 -19.39 -7.97 18.11
N TYR A 163 -18.28 -8.67 17.79
CA TYR A 163 -18.32 -9.87 16.96
C TYR A 163 -17.86 -11.14 17.68
N GLY A 164 -17.54 -11.03 18.98
CA GLY A 164 -17.09 -12.18 19.79
C GLY A 164 -15.73 -12.77 19.36
N VAL A 165 -14.95 -11.98 18.61
CA VAL A 165 -13.61 -12.39 18.15
C VAL A 165 -12.64 -12.37 19.33
N ARG A 166 -11.74 -13.33 19.38
CA ARG A 166 -10.75 -13.49 20.44
C ARG A 166 -9.35 -13.21 19.88
N ARG A 167 -8.38 -13.00 20.77
CA ARG A 167 -6.98 -12.81 20.40
C ARG A 167 -6.42 -13.98 19.60
N GLU A 168 -6.86 -15.20 19.88
CA GLU A 168 -6.47 -16.40 19.13
C GLU A 168 -6.84 -16.32 17.66
N ASP A 169 -7.88 -15.61 17.30
CA ASP A 169 -8.33 -15.49 15.91
C ASP A 169 -7.39 -14.56 15.12
N PHE A 170 -6.96 -13.45 15.71
CA PHE A 170 -5.89 -12.62 15.15
C PHE A 170 -4.55 -13.37 15.10
N GLY A 171 -4.25 -14.15 16.14
CA GLY A 171 -3.05 -14.99 16.18
C GLY A 171 -2.99 -16.00 15.04
N LYS A 172 -4.11 -16.64 14.68
CA LYS A 172 -4.19 -17.54 13.51
C LYS A 172 -3.85 -16.81 12.21
N LEU A 173 -4.31 -15.58 12.03
CA LEU A 173 -3.96 -14.76 10.89
C LEU A 173 -2.46 -14.47 10.84
N CYS A 174 -1.88 -13.99 11.94
CA CYS A 174 -0.43 -13.72 12.04
C CYS A 174 0.42 -14.98 11.77
N VAL A 175 0.00 -16.14 12.25
CA VAL A 175 0.67 -17.42 11.99
C VAL A 175 0.58 -17.80 10.52
N ALA A 176 -0.58 -17.62 9.89
CA ALA A 176 -0.78 -17.91 8.47
C ALA A 176 0.09 -17.01 7.60
N GLN A 177 0.11 -15.71 7.85
CA GLN A 177 0.97 -14.75 7.16
C GLN A 177 2.45 -15.10 7.34
N ARG A 178 2.88 -15.45 8.56
CA ARG A 178 4.25 -15.88 8.83
C ARG A 178 4.60 -17.14 8.04
N THR A 179 3.70 -18.11 7.98
CA THR A 179 3.89 -19.34 7.20
C THR A 179 4.08 -19.04 5.70
N ASN A 180 3.34 -18.08 5.17
CA ASN A 180 3.52 -17.65 3.80
C ASN A 180 4.83 -16.88 3.60
N ALA A 181 5.19 -15.97 4.50
CA ALA A 181 6.44 -15.22 4.46
C ALA A 181 7.68 -16.11 4.46
N LEU A 182 7.66 -17.25 5.15
CA LEU A 182 8.79 -18.19 5.16
C LEU A 182 9.11 -18.80 3.79
N LYS A 183 8.18 -18.74 2.85
CA LYS A 183 8.37 -19.23 1.46
C LYS A 183 8.97 -18.16 0.54
N ILE A 184 9.06 -16.92 1.00
CA ILE A 184 9.50 -15.77 0.21
C ILE A 184 10.95 -15.42 0.60
N GLU A 185 11.85 -15.43 -0.37
CA GLU A 185 13.29 -15.24 -0.14
C GLU A 185 13.61 -13.87 0.49
N HIS A 186 12.97 -12.81 0.02
CA HIS A 186 13.19 -11.44 0.49
C HIS A 186 12.34 -11.04 1.70
N ALA A 187 11.46 -11.91 2.21
CA ALA A 187 10.72 -11.61 3.44
C ALA A 187 11.67 -11.50 4.63
N MET A 188 11.44 -10.50 5.49
CA MET A 188 12.33 -10.21 6.62
C MET A 188 12.22 -11.21 7.76
N MET A 189 11.03 -11.74 8.00
CA MET A 189 10.78 -12.68 9.11
C MET A 189 11.07 -14.11 8.66
N LYS A 190 12.17 -14.68 9.16
CA LYS A 190 12.70 -16.00 8.76
C LYS A 190 12.45 -17.11 9.78
N LYS A 191 11.74 -16.84 10.86
CA LYS A 191 11.41 -17.83 11.89
C LYS A 191 9.92 -18.09 11.91
N PRO A 192 9.48 -19.35 12.10
CA PRO A 192 8.07 -19.67 12.33
C PRO A 192 7.52 -18.85 13.50
N LEU A 193 6.22 -18.72 13.56
CA LEU A 193 5.47 -18.18 14.68
C LEU A 193 4.41 -19.21 15.07
N THR A 194 4.34 -19.56 16.34
CA THR A 194 3.27 -20.39 16.87
C THR A 194 2.16 -19.53 17.48
N LEU A 195 0.98 -20.11 17.65
CA LEU A 195 -0.13 -19.42 18.31
C LEU A 195 0.20 -19.09 19.77
N ASP A 196 0.88 -20.00 20.48
CA ASP A 196 1.29 -19.78 21.87
C ASP A 196 2.29 -18.63 21.99
N GLU A 197 3.28 -18.55 21.09
CA GLU A 197 4.21 -17.41 21.05
C GLU A 197 3.49 -16.09 20.75
N TYR A 198 2.46 -16.11 19.91
CA TYR A 198 1.64 -14.92 19.67
C TYR A 198 0.88 -14.50 20.91
N LEU A 199 0.24 -15.43 21.62
CA LEU A 199 -0.57 -15.15 22.82
C LEU A 199 0.28 -14.68 24.00
N ASP A 200 1.53 -15.14 24.10
CA ASP A 200 2.51 -14.75 25.12
C ASP A 200 3.31 -13.48 24.74
N ALA A 201 3.04 -12.91 23.57
CA ALA A 201 3.76 -11.76 23.08
C ALA A 201 3.50 -10.50 23.93
N ARG A 202 4.52 -9.64 23.98
CA ARG A 202 4.47 -8.37 24.71
C ARG A 202 3.28 -7.50 24.25
N LEU A 203 2.48 -7.07 25.23
CA LEU A 203 1.43 -6.08 25.01
C LEU A 203 2.02 -4.72 24.56
N ILE A 204 1.44 -4.13 23.52
CA ILE A 204 1.83 -2.81 23.01
C ILE A 204 0.79 -1.76 23.40
N ALA A 205 -0.47 -2.02 23.09
CA ALA A 205 -1.62 -1.22 23.52
C ALA A 205 -2.82 -2.16 23.60
N ASP A 206 -3.38 -2.39 24.79
CA ASP A 206 -4.44 -3.39 24.98
C ASP A 206 -5.60 -3.20 23.99
N PRO A 207 -6.04 -4.24 23.23
CA PRO A 207 -5.59 -5.65 23.27
C PRO A 207 -4.45 -6.01 22.27
N ILE A 208 -3.81 -5.04 21.64
CA ILE A 208 -2.79 -5.24 20.58
C ILE A 208 -1.46 -5.70 21.19
N VAL A 209 -0.91 -6.77 20.64
CA VAL A 209 0.42 -7.31 21.00
C VAL A 209 1.46 -7.02 19.92
N LEU A 210 2.72 -7.35 20.19
CA LEU A 210 3.86 -7.06 19.32
C LEU A 210 3.65 -7.57 17.88
N TYR A 211 3.07 -8.75 17.72
CA TYR A 211 2.86 -9.36 16.40
C TYR A 211 1.66 -8.79 15.63
N ASP A 212 0.82 -8.00 16.28
CA ASP A 212 -0.24 -7.25 15.61
C ASP A 212 0.26 -5.96 14.96
N CYS A 213 1.47 -5.52 15.32
CA CYS A 213 2.01 -4.25 14.85
C CYS A 213 2.90 -4.44 13.63
N VAL A 214 2.78 -3.54 12.66
CA VAL A 214 3.68 -3.47 11.52
C VAL A 214 5.12 -3.31 11.97
N MET A 215 6.04 -4.01 11.32
CA MET A 215 7.47 -3.85 11.53
C MET A 215 8.03 -2.84 10.53
N PRO A 216 8.47 -1.66 10.97
CA PRO A 216 9.10 -0.69 10.08
C PRO A 216 10.35 -1.27 9.42
N CYS A 217 10.47 -1.05 8.11
CA CYS A 217 11.61 -1.47 7.30
C CYS A 217 11.87 -0.44 6.20
N ALA A 218 13.06 -0.51 5.62
CA ALA A 218 13.40 0.20 4.39
C ALA A 218 13.24 -0.74 3.21
N GLY A 219 12.85 -0.21 2.05
CA GLY A 219 12.67 -0.98 0.84
C GLY A 219 11.89 -0.22 -0.20
N ALA A 220 11.77 -0.80 -1.39
CA ALA A 220 10.97 -0.21 -2.46
C ALA A 220 10.42 -1.28 -3.41
N GLU A 221 9.32 -0.93 -4.03
CA GLU A 221 8.70 -1.70 -5.10
C GLU A 221 8.35 -0.78 -6.25
N ALA A 222 8.32 -1.34 -7.46
CA ALA A 222 7.94 -0.61 -8.63
C ALA A 222 7.21 -1.49 -9.64
N TYR A 223 6.37 -0.88 -10.45
CA TYR A 223 5.72 -1.51 -11.58
C TYR A 223 5.40 -0.47 -12.66
N LEU A 224 5.08 -0.95 -13.84
CA LEU A 224 4.67 -0.13 -14.97
C LEU A 224 3.16 -0.20 -15.16
N VAL A 225 2.56 0.93 -15.54
CA VAL A 225 1.21 0.99 -16.07
C VAL A 225 1.30 1.56 -17.48
N MET A 226 0.77 0.81 -18.44
CA MET A 226 0.87 1.18 -19.86
C MET A 226 -0.28 0.61 -20.68
N ARG A 227 -0.31 0.92 -21.96
CA ARG A 227 -1.25 0.26 -22.88
C ARG A 227 -0.87 -1.20 -23.09
N GLU A 228 -1.87 -2.04 -23.23
CA GLU A 228 -1.69 -3.48 -23.47
C GLU A 228 -0.88 -3.74 -24.76
N GLU A 229 -1.13 -2.97 -25.81
CA GLU A 229 -0.40 -3.08 -27.08
C GLU A 229 1.09 -2.81 -26.92
N ASP A 230 1.48 -1.84 -26.07
CA ASP A 230 2.88 -1.52 -25.80
C ASP A 230 3.56 -2.60 -24.97
N ALA A 231 2.86 -3.15 -23.97
CA ALA A 231 3.36 -4.27 -23.19
C ALA A 231 3.60 -5.50 -24.06
N ARG A 232 2.66 -5.79 -24.98
CA ARG A 232 2.81 -6.88 -25.98
C ARG A 232 3.97 -6.64 -26.91
N ALA A 233 4.11 -5.42 -27.45
CA ALA A 233 5.20 -5.06 -28.37
C ALA A 233 6.59 -5.21 -27.72
N LYS A 234 6.68 -4.97 -26.42
CA LYS A 234 7.91 -5.15 -25.63
C LYS A 234 8.06 -6.56 -25.05
N ASN A 235 7.13 -7.49 -25.30
CA ASN A 235 7.07 -8.85 -24.73
C ASN A 235 7.11 -8.87 -23.18
N LEU A 236 6.53 -7.87 -22.53
CA LEU A 236 6.44 -7.82 -21.09
C LEU A 236 5.30 -8.72 -20.59
N PRO A 237 5.51 -9.48 -19.50
CA PRO A 237 4.40 -10.11 -18.80
C PRO A 237 3.51 -9.02 -18.17
N TYR A 238 2.19 -9.17 -18.29
CA TYR A 238 1.26 -8.19 -17.77
C TYR A 238 0.00 -8.84 -17.21
N VAL A 239 -0.73 -8.07 -16.39
CA VAL A 239 -2.05 -8.41 -15.88
C VAL A 239 -3.05 -7.28 -16.20
N ASN A 240 -4.31 -7.66 -16.43
CA ASN A 240 -5.39 -6.73 -16.70
C ASN A 240 -5.93 -6.15 -15.38
N ILE A 241 -6.36 -4.91 -15.41
CA ILE A 241 -7.08 -4.27 -14.31
C ILE A 241 -8.58 -4.46 -14.58
N LEU A 242 -9.25 -5.29 -13.81
CA LEU A 242 -10.69 -5.54 -14.00
C LEU A 242 -11.53 -4.44 -13.37
N SER A 243 -11.21 -4.03 -12.16
CA SER A 243 -11.93 -2.99 -11.43
C SER A 243 -11.05 -2.31 -10.39
N SER A 244 -11.43 -1.13 -9.96
CA SER A 244 -10.90 -0.49 -8.78
C SER A 244 -11.91 0.49 -8.17
N VAL A 245 -11.89 0.60 -6.85
CA VAL A 245 -12.62 1.63 -6.10
C VAL A 245 -11.66 2.37 -5.19
N GLU A 246 -11.97 3.63 -4.95
CA GLU A 246 -11.23 4.48 -4.01
C GLU A 246 -12.25 5.30 -3.24
N ARG A 247 -12.18 5.25 -1.91
CA ARG A 247 -13.11 6.00 -1.06
C ARG A 247 -12.40 6.46 0.21
N HIS A 248 -12.62 7.72 0.55
CA HIS A 248 -12.05 8.37 1.71
C HIS A 248 -13.17 8.85 2.65
N ASN A 249 -12.94 8.75 3.97
CA ASN A 249 -13.87 9.21 5.01
C ASN A 249 -15.31 8.74 4.81
N SER A 250 -15.48 7.43 4.57
CA SER A 250 -16.74 6.84 4.10
C SER A 250 -17.88 6.90 5.12
N PHE A 251 -17.55 6.89 6.40
CA PHE A 251 -18.49 6.85 7.52
C PHE A 251 -18.05 7.89 8.57
N PRO A 252 -18.26 9.19 8.28
CA PRO A 252 -17.72 10.28 9.12
C PRO A 252 -18.35 10.35 10.52
N ASP A 253 -19.52 9.74 10.70
CA ASP A 253 -20.22 9.72 11.98
C ASP A 253 -19.82 8.54 12.88
N ASP A 254 -19.00 7.61 12.38
CA ASP A 254 -18.51 6.51 13.20
C ASP A 254 -17.51 7.02 14.24
N PRO A 255 -17.64 6.65 15.52
CA PRO A 255 -16.76 7.12 16.59
C PRO A 255 -15.32 6.60 16.41
N ILE A 256 -15.16 5.48 15.71
CA ILE A 256 -13.90 4.90 15.25
C ILE A 256 -14.12 4.34 13.86
N GLN A 257 -13.08 4.27 13.04
CA GLN A 257 -13.16 3.70 11.69
C GLN A 257 -13.19 2.17 11.75
N PHE A 258 -14.33 1.57 12.00
CA PHE A 258 -14.49 0.11 12.07
C PHE A 258 -15.12 -0.48 10.81
N ARG A 259 -15.49 0.33 9.83
CA ARG A 259 -16.05 -0.09 8.55
C ARG A 259 -15.16 0.33 7.39
N GLY A 260 -14.88 -0.61 6.48
CA GLY A 260 -14.17 -0.30 5.24
C GLY A 260 -15.05 0.47 4.26
N GLY A 261 -14.49 1.50 3.61
CA GLY A 261 -15.20 2.30 2.61
C GLY A 261 -15.69 1.49 1.40
N TRP A 262 -15.03 0.37 1.11
CA TRP A 262 -15.42 -0.57 0.06
C TRP A 262 -16.88 -1.08 0.24
N ALA A 263 -17.40 -1.13 1.46
CA ALA A 263 -18.76 -1.57 1.73
C ALA A 263 -19.84 -0.72 1.00
N LEU A 264 -19.52 0.52 0.64
CA LEU A 264 -20.42 1.41 -0.10
C LEU A 264 -20.39 1.18 -1.62
N ASP A 265 -19.34 0.56 -2.14
CA ASP A 265 -19.10 0.44 -3.58
C ASP A 265 -18.94 -1.03 -4.04
N ILE A 266 -19.16 -1.99 -3.16
CA ILE A 266 -18.84 -3.40 -3.43
C ILE A 266 -19.61 -3.98 -4.62
N ASP A 267 -20.88 -3.65 -4.77
CA ASP A 267 -21.71 -4.15 -5.87
C ASP A 267 -21.26 -3.56 -7.21
N GLU A 268 -20.92 -2.26 -7.23
CA GLU A 268 -20.36 -1.60 -8.41
C GLU A 268 -18.98 -2.19 -8.78
N PHE A 269 -18.15 -2.46 -7.77
CA PHE A 269 -16.84 -3.07 -7.96
C PHE A 269 -16.92 -4.42 -8.67
N TRP A 270 -17.75 -5.34 -8.20
CA TRP A 270 -17.91 -6.65 -8.81
C TRP A 270 -18.61 -6.60 -10.17
N THR A 271 -19.58 -5.71 -10.32
CA THR A 271 -20.25 -5.48 -11.62
C THR A 271 -19.25 -5.00 -12.67
N MET A 272 -18.37 -4.06 -12.30
CA MET A 272 -17.33 -3.54 -13.19
C MET A 272 -16.28 -4.61 -13.52
N ALA A 273 -15.89 -5.41 -12.51
CA ALA A 273 -14.90 -6.48 -12.67
C ALA A 273 -15.42 -7.61 -13.59
N GLY A 274 -16.72 -7.81 -13.69
CA GLY A 274 -17.32 -8.88 -14.48
C GLY A 274 -17.09 -10.30 -13.94
N VAL A 275 -16.65 -10.40 -12.67
CA VAL A 275 -16.38 -11.66 -11.97
C VAL A 275 -17.05 -11.64 -10.60
N LYS A 276 -17.13 -12.80 -9.95
CA LYS A 276 -17.72 -12.95 -8.61
C LYS A 276 -16.60 -13.13 -7.57
N PRO A 277 -16.86 -12.88 -6.27
CA PRO A 277 -15.89 -13.18 -5.20
C PRO A 277 -15.40 -14.63 -5.20
N THR A 278 -16.26 -15.58 -5.64
CA THR A 278 -15.93 -17.00 -5.75
C THR A 278 -14.94 -17.35 -6.88
N ASP A 279 -14.72 -16.42 -7.80
CA ASP A 279 -13.81 -16.58 -8.94
C ASP A 279 -12.41 -16.06 -8.62
N VAL A 280 -12.19 -15.60 -7.37
CA VAL A 280 -10.90 -15.07 -6.90
C VAL A 280 -10.07 -16.18 -6.30
N ASP A 281 -8.89 -16.42 -6.84
CA ASP A 281 -7.94 -17.44 -6.37
C ASP A 281 -7.02 -16.93 -5.27
N LEU A 282 -6.70 -15.63 -5.28
CA LEU A 282 -5.78 -14.99 -4.34
C LEU A 282 -6.32 -13.65 -3.85
N LEU A 283 -6.30 -13.44 -2.55
CA LEU A 283 -6.61 -12.17 -1.91
C LEU A 283 -5.39 -11.65 -1.17
N GLN A 284 -5.02 -10.41 -1.45
CA GLN A 284 -4.07 -9.66 -0.63
C GLN A 284 -4.78 -8.51 0.06
N THR A 285 -4.63 -8.43 1.37
CA THR A 285 -5.16 -7.34 2.18
C THR A 285 -4.02 -6.52 2.75
N TYR A 286 -4.24 -5.23 2.93
CA TYR A 286 -3.34 -4.40 3.71
C TYR A 286 -3.55 -4.72 5.19
N ASP A 287 -2.52 -5.25 5.82
CA ASP A 287 -2.55 -5.80 7.18
C ASP A 287 -1.75 -4.96 8.18
N ASP A 288 -1.80 -3.64 8.05
CA ASP A 288 -1.14 -2.72 9.00
C ASP A 288 -1.38 -3.16 10.46
N TYR A 289 -2.62 -3.63 10.72
CA TYR A 289 -3.00 -4.39 11.92
C TYR A 289 -3.97 -5.51 11.54
N PRO A 290 -3.93 -6.69 12.20
CA PRO A 290 -4.77 -7.86 11.85
C PRO A 290 -6.27 -7.58 11.83
N VAL A 291 -6.74 -6.60 12.59
CA VAL A 291 -8.15 -6.21 12.61
C VAL A 291 -8.65 -5.64 11.28
N ILE A 292 -7.75 -5.17 10.41
CA ILE A 292 -8.11 -4.66 9.08
C ILE A 292 -8.44 -5.82 8.13
N CYS A 293 -7.78 -6.96 8.28
CA CYS A 293 -8.01 -8.17 7.49
C CYS A 293 -9.30 -8.88 7.85
#